data_384aad48f33cab2f17789c9d9c22a16e
#
_entry.id   384aad48f33cab2f17789c9d9c22a16e
#
_cell.length_a   1.000
_cell.length_b   1.000
_cell.length_c   1.000
_cell.angle_alpha   90.00
_cell.angle_beta   90.00
_cell.angle_gamma   90.00
#
_symmetry.space_group_name_H-M   'P 1'
#
loop_
_entity.id
_entity.type
_entity.pdbx_description
1 polymer ?
#
loop_
_entity_poly.entity_id
_entity_poly.type
_entity_poly.pdbx_seq_one_letter_code
_entity_poly.pdbx_strand_id
1 'polypeptide(L)'
;MSAALFFKRFLQRPMQVASIIPSSKVLIDKVAAKFDFSAPRIIAEFGPGEGCHTREIIRRMHPESRLLLFELDPELADHLRDHFRDDSRISIINTDAANLPKELSSHGIEYCDYVVSGIPFSTMEVGKKRLLLQRIHESLAPNTRSAFIIYQVTNELRGHAKLFPRVASEYCLQNIPPMFVTVFFKQALNGSSHNGNGNGNGKH
;
A
#
# COMPACT_ATOMS: atom_id res chain seq x y z
N MET A 1 -4.66 -30.01 -4.56
CA MET A 1 -5.88 -29.23 -4.21
C MET A 1 -6.31 -28.48 -5.48
N SER A 2 -7.61 -28.52 -5.88
CA SER A 2 -8.02 -27.79 -7.10
C SER A 2 -8.01 -26.27 -6.86
N ALA A 3 -7.68 -25.48 -7.90
CA ALA A 3 -7.67 -24.02 -7.83
C ALA A 3 -9.02 -23.44 -7.34
N ALA A 4 -10.14 -24.07 -7.73
CA ALA A 4 -11.48 -23.68 -7.31
C ALA A 4 -11.72 -23.90 -5.79
N LEU A 5 -11.25 -25.01 -5.22
CA LEU A 5 -11.37 -25.29 -3.78
C LEU A 5 -10.47 -24.35 -2.97
N PHE A 6 -9.29 -24.06 -3.49
CA PHE A 6 -8.36 -23.08 -2.93
C PHE A 6 -9.00 -21.67 -2.90
N PHE A 7 -9.55 -21.23 -4.03
CA PHE A 7 -10.22 -19.92 -4.15
C PHE A 7 -11.42 -19.81 -3.20
N LYS A 8 -12.22 -20.88 -3.05
CA LYS A 8 -13.33 -20.93 -2.10
C LYS A 8 -12.85 -20.80 -0.64
N ARG A 9 -11.76 -21.50 -0.26
CA ARG A 9 -11.17 -21.40 1.09
C ARG A 9 -10.54 -20.04 1.34
N PHE A 10 -9.89 -19.46 0.33
CA PHE A 10 -9.35 -18.11 0.40
C PHE A 10 -10.44 -17.07 0.67
N LEU A 11 -11.60 -17.16 -0.01
CA LEU A 11 -12.74 -16.27 0.25
C LEU A 11 -13.35 -16.48 1.64
N GLN A 12 -13.31 -17.70 2.19
CA GLN A 12 -13.86 -18.01 3.49
C GLN A 12 -12.92 -17.69 4.66
N ARG A 13 -11.60 -17.79 4.44
CA ARG A 13 -10.57 -17.57 5.46
C ARG A 13 -9.32 -16.92 4.84
N PRO A 14 -9.41 -15.68 4.34
CA PRO A 14 -8.35 -15.05 3.56
C PRO A 14 -7.04 -14.91 4.33
N MET A 15 -7.09 -14.67 5.63
CA MET A 15 -5.91 -14.55 6.48
C MET A 15 -5.14 -15.87 6.63
N GLN A 16 -5.84 -17.01 6.71
CA GLN A 16 -5.20 -18.31 6.87
C GLN A 16 -4.61 -18.87 5.57
N VAL A 17 -5.14 -18.44 4.43
CA VAL A 17 -4.74 -18.95 3.11
C VAL A 17 -3.75 -18.01 2.41
N ALA A 18 -3.85 -16.71 2.66
CA ALA A 18 -2.89 -15.74 2.13
C ALA A 18 -1.47 -15.94 2.73
N SER A 19 -1.37 -16.43 3.96
CA SER A 19 -0.09 -16.79 4.60
C SER A 19 0.52 -18.09 4.05
N ILE A 20 -0.21 -18.88 3.25
CA ILE A 20 0.25 -20.20 2.77
C ILE A 20 0.84 -20.14 1.35
N ILE A 21 0.48 -19.14 0.55
CA ILE A 21 1.01 -18.99 -0.81
C ILE A 21 1.76 -17.66 -0.95
N PRO A 22 3.09 -17.72 -1.09
CA PRO A 22 3.87 -16.52 -1.36
C PRO A 22 3.40 -15.83 -2.63
N SER A 23 3.45 -14.50 -2.64
CA SER A 23 3.21 -13.71 -3.85
C SER A 23 4.13 -14.14 -4.98
N SER A 24 3.59 -14.28 -6.19
CA SER A 24 4.42 -14.62 -7.36
C SER A 24 5.46 -13.52 -7.60
N LYS A 25 6.61 -13.91 -8.19
CA LYS A 25 7.64 -12.93 -8.56
C LYS A 25 7.07 -11.83 -9.45
N VAL A 26 6.15 -12.16 -10.35
CA VAL A 26 5.49 -11.18 -11.23
C VAL A 26 4.66 -10.17 -10.43
N LEU A 27 3.92 -10.59 -9.41
CA LEU A 27 3.17 -9.68 -8.55
C LEU A 27 4.12 -8.79 -7.75
N ILE A 28 5.17 -9.36 -7.16
CA ILE A 28 6.19 -8.61 -6.41
C ILE A 28 6.83 -7.54 -7.29
N ASP A 29 7.25 -7.89 -8.50
CA ASP A 29 7.85 -6.96 -9.46
C ASP A 29 6.87 -5.85 -9.89
N LYS A 30 5.59 -6.20 -10.12
CA LYS A 30 4.53 -5.22 -10.43
C LYS A 30 4.30 -4.24 -9.30
N VAL A 31 4.23 -4.68 -8.06
CA VAL A 31 4.11 -3.82 -6.89
C VAL A 31 5.34 -2.93 -6.75
N ALA A 32 6.55 -3.51 -6.83
CA ALA A 32 7.80 -2.77 -6.71
C ALA A 32 7.98 -1.72 -7.83
N ALA A 33 7.44 -1.95 -9.03
CA ALA A 33 7.46 -0.97 -10.13
C ALA A 33 6.60 0.28 -9.89
N LYS A 34 5.80 0.32 -8.80
CA LYS A 34 4.98 1.49 -8.46
C LYS A 34 5.73 2.53 -7.62
N PHE A 35 6.92 2.19 -7.14
CA PHE A 35 7.76 3.09 -6.36
C PHE A 35 8.78 3.80 -7.25
N ASP A 36 9.10 5.03 -6.90
CA ASP A 36 10.27 5.73 -7.40
C ASP A 36 11.41 5.61 -6.38
N PHE A 37 12.33 4.68 -6.62
CA PHE A 37 13.48 4.41 -5.76
C PHE A 37 14.72 5.25 -6.09
N SER A 38 14.63 6.21 -7.01
CA SER A 38 15.77 7.02 -7.47
C SER A 38 16.31 8.01 -6.42
N ALA A 39 15.56 8.25 -5.34
CA ALA A 39 15.90 9.14 -4.24
C ALA A 39 15.45 8.53 -2.89
N PRO A 40 15.96 9.06 -1.75
CA PRO A 40 15.51 8.66 -0.43
C PRO A 40 13.99 8.75 -0.29
N ARG A 41 13.37 7.70 0.29
CA ARG A 41 11.93 7.60 0.52
C ARG A 41 11.62 7.08 1.91
N ILE A 42 10.54 7.56 2.48
CA ILE A 42 9.92 6.98 3.66
C ILE A 42 8.78 6.09 3.18
N ILE A 43 8.88 4.80 3.49
CA ILE A 43 7.93 3.78 3.04
C ILE A 43 7.32 3.11 4.28
N ALA A 44 6.00 2.96 4.32
CA ALA A 44 5.30 2.15 5.30
C ALA A 44 4.70 0.91 4.61
N GLU A 45 4.93 -0.29 5.14
CA GLU A 45 4.34 -1.53 4.65
C GLU A 45 3.41 -2.12 5.71
N PHE A 46 2.17 -2.44 5.32
CA PHE A 46 1.15 -3.00 6.19
C PHE A 46 0.95 -4.49 5.89
N GLY A 47 1.11 -5.30 6.93
CA GLY A 47 0.99 -6.74 6.84
C GLY A 47 2.05 -7.36 5.95
N PRO A 48 3.35 -7.17 6.23
CA PRO A 48 4.45 -7.74 5.45
C PRO A 48 4.44 -9.28 5.46
N GLY A 49 3.82 -9.90 6.48
CA GLY A 49 3.79 -11.34 6.66
C GLY A 49 5.22 -11.90 6.73
N GLU A 50 5.55 -12.85 5.84
CA GLU A 50 6.91 -13.41 5.75
C GLU A 50 7.91 -12.50 5.00
N GLY A 51 7.53 -11.28 4.61
CA GLY A 51 8.43 -10.28 4.01
C GLY A 51 8.75 -10.49 2.52
N CYS A 52 7.89 -11.12 1.75
CA CYS A 52 8.15 -11.34 0.32
C CYS A 52 8.27 -10.02 -0.47
N HIS A 53 7.36 -9.08 -0.26
CA HIS A 53 7.42 -7.75 -0.85
C HIS A 53 8.48 -6.89 -0.19
N THR A 54 8.62 -6.99 1.14
CA THR A 54 9.64 -6.32 1.95
C THR A 54 11.04 -6.52 1.38
N ARG A 55 11.44 -7.78 1.11
CA ARG A 55 12.77 -8.09 0.53
C ARG A 55 13.02 -7.41 -0.80
N GLU A 56 12.01 -7.32 -1.66
CA GLU A 56 12.16 -6.66 -2.95
C GLU A 56 12.21 -5.12 -2.82
N ILE A 57 11.46 -4.54 -1.90
CA ILE A 57 11.54 -3.11 -1.56
C ILE A 57 12.95 -2.79 -1.05
N ILE A 58 13.47 -3.54 -0.08
CA ILE A 58 14.82 -3.36 0.48
C ILE A 58 15.90 -3.43 -0.60
N ARG A 59 15.80 -4.40 -1.51
CA ARG A 59 16.75 -4.59 -2.61
C ARG A 59 16.81 -3.41 -3.56
N ARG A 60 15.69 -2.70 -3.76
CA ARG A 60 15.57 -1.57 -4.71
C ARG A 60 15.67 -0.21 -4.07
N MET A 61 15.32 -0.06 -2.80
CA MET A 61 15.23 1.25 -2.15
C MET A 61 16.59 1.93 -2.05
N HIS A 62 16.58 3.25 -2.11
CA HIS A 62 17.77 4.09 -1.94
C HIS A 62 18.44 3.81 -0.58
N PRO A 63 19.78 3.85 -0.45
CA PRO A 63 20.48 3.58 0.82
C PRO A 63 20.02 4.44 2.00
N GLU A 64 19.58 5.67 1.76
CA GLU A 64 19.07 6.59 2.79
C GLU A 64 17.55 6.51 2.99
N SER A 65 16.85 5.59 2.32
CA SER A 65 15.42 5.36 2.55
C SER A 65 15.18 4.71 3.90
N ARG A 66 13.97 4.89 4.44
CA ARG A 66 13.50 4.22 5.65
C ARG A 66 12.26 3.40 5.34
N LEU A 67 12.18 2.21 5.93
CA LEU A 67 11.06 1.29 5.76
C LEU A 67 10.47 0.93 7.13
N LEU A 68 9.21 1.27 7.35
CA LEU A 68 8.45 0.96 8.55
C LEU A 68 7.49 -0.20 8.24
N LEU A 69 7.66 -1.33 8.92
CA LEU A 69 6.85 -2.54 8.77
C LEU A 69 5.82 -2.62 9.90
N PHE A 70 4.54 -2.58 9.56
CA PHE A 70 3.43 -2.71 10.51
C PHE A 70 2.88 -4.12 10.47
N GLU A 71 3.17 -4.90 11.50
CA GLU A 71 2.69 -6.28 11.63
C GLU A 71 1.91 -6.46 12.94
N LEU A 72 0.68 -6.97 12.81
CA LEU A 72 -0.21 -7.14 13.96
C LEU A 72 0.11 -8.42 14.74
N ASP A 73 0.53 -9.47 14.04
CA ASP A 73 0.90 -10.74 14.64
C ASP A 73 2.29 -10.62 15.29
N PRO A 74 2.42 -10.86 16.62
CA PRO A 74 3.69 -10.72 17.33
C PRO A 74 4.74 -11.75 16.88
N GLU A 75 4.34 -12.97 16.51
CA GLU A 75 5.28 -14.00 16.08
C GLU A 75 5.88 -13.64 14.71
N LEU A 76 5.06 -13.14 13.80
CA LEU A 76 5.54 -12.62 12.51
C LEU A 76 6.40 -11.37 12.69
N ALA A 77 6.03 -10.47 13.60
CA ALA A 77 6.85 -9.29 13.92
C ALA A 77 8.23 -9.68 14.46
N ASP A 78 8.32 -10.68 15.34
CA ASP A 78 9.58 -11.19 15.85
C ASP A 78 10.41 -11.87 14.76
N HIS A 79 9.77 -12.68 13.91
CA HIS A 79 10.42 -13.26 12.73
C HIS A 79 11.03 -12.19 11.81
N LEU A 80 10.31 -11.10 11.55
CA LEU A 80 10.81 -9.99 10.74
C LEU A 80 11.98 -9.27 11.42
N ARG A 81 11.94 -9.07 12.75
CA ARG A 81 13.06 -8.49 13.53
C ARG A 81 14.32 -9.32 13.39
N ASP A 82 14.20 -10.63 13.53
CA ASP A 82 15.34 -11.55 13.38
C ASP A 82 15.90 -11.53 11.96
N HIS A 83 15.00 -11.48 10.96
CA HIS A 83 15.39 -11.54 9.56
C HIS A 83 16.05 -10.26 9.05
N PHE A 84 15.62 -9.09 9.53
CA PHE A 84 16.09 -7.79 9.07
C PHE A 84 16.94 -7.03 10.11
N ARG A 85 17.40 -7.68 11.18
CA ARG A 85 18.12 -7.06 12.32
C ARG A 85 19.36 -6.26 11.91
N ASP A 86 20.02 -6.64 10.81
CA ASP A 86 21.27 -6.04 10.37
C ASP A 86 21.06 -4.83 9.42
N ASP A 87 19.82 -4.51 9.07
CA ASP A 87 19.49 -3.35 8.22
C ASP A 87 18.86 -2.21 9.04
N SER A 88 19.68 -1.22 9.39
CA SER A 88 19.26 -0.07 10.20
C SER A 88 18.20 0.84 9.55
N ARG A 89 17.92 0.65 8.27
CA ARG A 89 16.87 1.39 7.55
C ARG A 89 15.47 0.89 7.89
N ILE A 90 15.35 -0.27 8.54
CA ILE A 90 14.09 -0.97 8.76
C ILE A 90 13.65 -0.84 10.22
N SER A 91 12.39 -0.51 10.43
CA SER A 91 11.75 -0.48 11.74
C SER A 91 10.55 -1.43 11.73
N ILE A 92 10.55 -2.44 12.59
CA ILE A 92 9.43 -3.38 12.74
C ILE A 92 8.57 -2.94 13.91
N ILE A 93 7.30 -2.63 13.63
CA ILE A 93 6.34 -2.05 14.55
C ILE A 93 5.19 -3.04 14.74
N ASN A 94 5.14 -3.68 15.91
CA ASN A 94 4.08 -4.63 16.24
C ASN A 94 2.84 -3.86 16.73
N THR A 95 2.03 -3.37 15.79
CA THR A 95 0.81 -2.59 16.08
C THR A 95 -0.17 -2.64 14.92
N ASP A 96 -1.40 -2.16 15.17
CA ASP A 96 -2.40 -1.96 14.11
C ASP A 96 -1.95 -0.85 13.14
N ALA A 97 -2.11 -1.08 11.84
CA ALA A 97 -1.81 -0.14 10.77
C ALA A 97 -2.53 1.22 10.92
N ALA A 98 -3.67 1.26 11.60
CA ALA A 98 -4.37 2.50 11.93
C ALA A 98 -3.57 3.44 12.84
N ASN A 99 -2.52 2.96 13.50
CA ASN A 99 -1.61 3.77 14.31
C ASN A 99 -0.52 4.48 13.48
N LEU A 100 -0.55 4.36 12.14
CA LEU A 100 0.45 4.98 11.25
C LEU A 100 0.82 6.43 11.63
N PRO A 101 -0.11 7.38 11.83
CA PRO A 101 0.27 8.76 12.15
C PRO A 101 1.06 8.88 13.45
N LYS A 102 0.67 8.11 14.49
CA LYS A 102 1.35 8.07 15.78
C LYS A 102 2.76 7.51 15.64
N GLU A 103 2.91 6.42 14.91
CA GLU A 103 4.20 5.77 14.74
C GLU A 103 5.15 6.58 13.86
N LEU A 104 4.68 7.27 12.83
CA LEU A 104 5.49 8.23 12.08
C LEU A 104 6.02 9.32 13.02
N SER A 105 5.15 9.93 13.83
CA SER A 105 5.54 10.97 14.79
C SER A 105 6.58 10.47 15.82
N SER A 106 6.42 9.26 16.35
CA SER A 106 7.37 8.66 17.31
C SER A 106 8.75 8.40 16.70
N HIS A 107 8.82 8.24 15.38
CA HIS A 107 10.06 8.08 14.62
C HIS A 107 10.61 9.42 14.05
N GLY A 108 10.03 10.57 14.43
CA GLY A 108 10.42 11.88 13.94
C GLY A 108 10.12 12.10 12.46
N ILE A 109 9.11 11.43 11.93
CA ILE A 109 8.68 11.48 10.53
C ILE A 109 7.36 12.25 10.46
N GLU A 110 7.32 13.28 9.62
CA GLU A 110 6.09 14.06 9.40
C GLU A 110 5.17 13.37 8.40
N TYR A 111 5.73 12.91 7.28
CA TYR A 111 4.99 12.24 6.20
C TYR A 111 5.76 11.04 5.65
N CYS A 112 5.06 10.07 5.09
CA CYS A 112 5.67 9.04 4.26
C CYS A 112 5.40 9.30 2.77
N ASP A 113 6.31 8.81 1.90
CA ASP A 113 6.15 8.90 0.46
C ASP A 113 5.20 7.82 -0.05
N TYR A 114 5.31 6.63 0.51
CA TYR A 114 4.54 5.48 0.08
C TYR A 114 3.99 4.70 1.27
N VAL A 115 2.75 4.26 1.11
CA VAL A 115 2.17 3.20 1.92
C VAL A 115 1.88 2.03 1.00
N VAL A 116 2.35 0.84 1.32
CA VAL A 116 2.01 -0.40 0.59
C VAL A 116 1.30 -1.36 1.53
N SER A 117 0.29 -2.09 1.03
CA SER A 117 -0.51 -2.96 1.89
C SER A 117 -0.85 -4.29 1.25
N GLY A 118 -0.56 -5.37 1.98
CA GLY A 118 -1.06 -6.71 1.77
C GLY A 118 -2.30 -7.06 2.60
N ILE A 119 -2.81 -6.13 3.42
CA ILE A 119 -3.99 -6.36 4.27
C ILE A 119 -5.23 -6.53 3.39
N PRO A 120 -6.07 -7.56 3.63
CA PRO A 120 -7.29 -7.79 2.86
C PRO A 120 -8.41 -6.82 3.28
N PHE A 121 -8.50 -5.68 2.62
CA PHE A 121 -9.53 -4.66 2.91
C PHE A 121 -10.96 -5.16 2.72
N SER A 122 -11.18 -6.17 1.85
CA SER A 122 -12.51 -6.78 1.62
C SER A 122 -13.13 -7.42 2.86
N THR A 123 -12.30 -7.85 3.81
CA THR A 123 -12.78 -8.48 5.06
C THR A 123 -12.88 -7.51 6.22
N MET A 124 -12.44 -6.26 6.01
CA MET A 124 -12.43 -5.25 7.06
C MET A 124 -13.81 -4.61 7.23
N GLU A 125 -14.23 -4.38 8.48
CA GLU A 125 -15.43 -3.63 8.81
C GLU A 125 -15.39 -2.22 8.20
N VAL A 126 -16.53 -1.72 7.71
CA VAL A 126 -16.63 -0.47 6.92
C VAL A 126 -16.06 0.74 7.67
N GLY A 127 -16.35 0.86 8.97
CA GLY A 127 -15.86 1.97 9.81
C GLY A 127 -14.34 1.94 9.95
N LYS A 128 -13.78 0.76 10.22
CA LYS A 128 -12.32 0.56 10.32
C LYS A 128 -11.62 0.82 8.99
N LYS A 129 -12.18 0.32 7.89
CA LYS A 129 -11.69 0.57 6.54
C LYS A 129 -11.60 2.06 6.22
N ARG A 130 -12.69 2.79 6.52
CA ARG A 130 -12.75 4.26 6.31
C ARG A 130 -11.70 4.99 7.14
N LEU A 131 -11.59 4.65 8.43
CA LEU A 131 -10.60 5.24 9.33
C LEU A 131 -9.17 4.99 8.83
N LEU A 132 -8.85 3.75 8.45
CA LEU A 132 -7.53 3.41 7.95
C LEU A 132 -7.18 4.17 6.66
N LEU A 133 -8.10 4.26 5.69
CA LEU A 133 -7.90 5.05 4.47
C LEU A 133 -7.68 6.53 4.76
N GLN A 134 -8.40 7.09 5.72
CA GLN A 134 -8.21 8.47 6.15
C GLN A 134 -6.81 8.67 6.77
N ARG A 135 -6.39 7.78 7.69
CA ARG A 135 -5.07 7.81 8.32
C ARG A 135 -3.94 7.69 7.29
N ILE A 136 -4.08 6.78 6.31
CA ILE A 136 -3.14 6.66 5.20
C ILE A 136 -3.06 7.98 4.43
N HIS A 137 -4.23 8.53 4.03
CA HIS A 137 -4.25 9.77 3.27
C HIS A 137 -3.59 10.92 4.05
N GLU A 138 -3.88 11.10 5.33
CA GLU A 138 -3.29 12.14 6.19
C GLU A 138 -1.76 11.98 6.30
N SER A 139 -1.26 10.74 6.37
CA SER A 139 0.16 10.42 6.55
C SER A 139 1.00 10.51 5.27
N LEU A 140 0.39 10.52 4.10
CA LEU A 140 1.13 10.67 2.83
C LEU A 140 1.56 12.11 2.61
N ALA A 141 2.81 12.29 2.17
CA ALA A 141 3.37 13.60 1.82
C ALA A 141 2.49 14.33 0.77
N PRO A 142 2.26 15.65 0.93
CA PRO A 142 1.34 16.39 0.07
C PRO A 142 1.95 16.72 -1.30
N ASN A 143 2.25 15.69 -2.11
CA ASN A 143 2.81 15.84 -3.44
C ASN A 143 2.20 14.81 -4.43
N THR A 144 2.47 14.99 -5.72
CA THR A 144 1.89 14.19 -6.81
C THR A 144 2.49 12.79 -6.95
N ARG A 145 3.60 12.48 -6.27
CA ARG A 145 4.29 11.18 -6.32
C ARG A 145 3.90 10.28 -5.17
N SER A 146 3.50 10.86 -4.02
CA SER A 146 3.11 10.08 -2.84
C SER A 146 1.86 9.27 -3.09
N ALA A 147 1.90 8.00 -2.71
CA ALA A 147 0.86 7.06 -3.07
C ALA A 147 0.63 5.97 -2.02
N PHE A 148 -0.62 5.52 -1.97
CA PHE A 148 -1.03 4.29 -1.33
C PHE A 148 -1.15 3.19 -2.39
N ILE A 149 -0.43 2.09 -2.22
CA ILE A 149 -0.34 0.95 -3.13
C ILE A 149 -0.96 -0.26 -2.44
N ILE A 150 -1.91 -0.93 -3.09
CA ILE A 150 -2.48 -2.17 -2.58
C ILE A 150 -2.41 -3.26 -3.64
N TYR A 151 -2.32 -4.50 -3.17
CA TYR A 151 -2.47 -5.69 -3.99
C TYR A 151 -3.46 -6.64 -3.32
N GLN A 152 -4.56 -6.94 -4.02
CA GLN A 152 -5.66 -7.75 -3.48
C GLN A 152 -6.50 -8.41 -4.58
N VAL A 153 -7.26 -9.43 -4.19
CA VAL A 153 -8.11 -10.19 -5.13
C VAL A 153 -9.27 -9.35 -5.66
N THR A 154 -9.81 -8.45 -4.84
CA THR A 154 -10.93 -7.57 -5.20
C THR A 154 -10.46 -6.15 -5.49
N ASN A 155 -11.20 -5.41 -6.32
CA ASN A 155 -10.91 -4.00 -6.62
C ASN A 155 -11.93 -3.05 -5.94
N GLU A 156 -12.48 -3.46 -4.80
CA GLU A 156 -13.56 -2.73 -4.12
C GLU A 156 -13.14 -1.33 -3.61
N LEU A 157 -11.87 -1.17 -3.22
CA LEU A 157 -11.39 0.12 -2.71
C LEU A 157 -11.43 1.24 -3.75
N ARG A 158 -11.53 0.90 -5.03
CA ARG A 158 -11.71 1.91 -6.09
C ARG A 158 -12.97 2.77 -5.86
N GLY A 159 -14.01 2.22 -5.22
CA GLY A 159 -15.21 2.95 -4.80
C GLY A 159 -14.97 4.00 -3.70
N HIS A 160 -13.86 3.90 -2.97
CA HIS A 160 -13.44 4.85 -1.93
C HIS A 160 -12.49 5.95 -2.45
N ALA A 161 -12.36 6.08 -3.78
CA ALA A 161 -11.46 7.01 -4.46
C ALA A 161 -11.71 8.49 -4.18
N LYS A 162 -12.81 8.87 -3.49
CA LYS A 162 -13.10 10.26 -3.12
C LYS A 162 -11.99 10.93 -2.30
N LEU A 163 -11.21 10.14 -1.54
CA LEU A 163 -10.07 10.63 -0.78
C LEU A 163 -8.83 10.86 -1.66
N PHE A 164 -8.75 10.15 -2.80
CA PHE A 164 -7.58 10.15 -3.67
C PHE A 164 -8.00 10.60 -5.08
N PRO A 165 -7.54 11.76 -5.54
CA PRO A 165 -8.00 12.36 -6.79
C PRO A 165 -7.55 11.61 -8.04
N ARG A 166 -6.54 10.73 -7.93
CA ARG A 166 -6.06 9.91 -9.04
C ARG A 166 -5.85 8.48 -8.59
N VAL A 167 -6.41 7.53 -9.34
CA VAL A 167 -6.33 6.09 -9.07
C VAL A 167 -5.95 5.36 -10.36
N ALA A 168 -4.94 4.51 -10.29
CA ALA A 168 -4.55 3.60 -11.36
C ALA A 168 -4.64 2.16 -10.86
N SER A 169 -5.14 1.25 -11.69
CA SER A 169 -5.28 -0.16 -11.32
C SER A 169 -4.88 -1.05 -12.49
N GLU A 170 -4.13 -2.08 -12.23
CA GLU A 170 -3.79 -3.13 -13.19
C GLU A 170 -4.05 -4.52 -12.59
N TYR A 171 -4.24 -5.49 -13.47
CA TYR A 171 -4.53 -6.86 -13.07
C TYR A 171 -3.32 -7.77 -13.29
N CYS A 172 -2.99 -8.59 -12.30
CA CYS A 172 -1.91 -9.55 -12.33
C CYS A 172 -2.48 -10.97 -12.42
N LEU A 173 -2.59 -11.50 -13.64
CA LEU A 173 -3.07 -12.86 -13.91
C LEU A 173 -2.07 -13.93 -13.47
N GLN A 174 -0.77 -13.61 -13.45
CA GLN A 174 0.31 -14.54 -13.14
C GLN A 174 0.50 -14.80 -11.64
N ASN A 175 -0.38 -14.25 -10.82
CA ASN A 175 -0.45 -14.60 -9.39
C ASN A 175 -1.59 -15.61 -9.15
N ILE A 176 -1.48 -16.44 -8.12
CA ILE A 176 -2.53 -17.38 -7.71
C ILE A 176 -2.88 -17.11 -6.24
N PRO A 177 -4.10 -16.61 -5.97
CA PRO A 177 -5.12 -16.15 -6.94
C PRO A 177 -4.67 -14.90 -7.69
N PRO A 178 -5.24 -14.61 -8.88
CA PRO A 178 -5.00 -13.37 -9.60
C PRO A 178 -5.36 -12.15 -8.74
N MET A 179 -4.58 -11.07 -8.85
CA MET A 179 -4.73 -9.87 -8.00
C MET A 179 -4.77 -8.58 -8.80
N PHE A 180 -5.47 -7.60 -8.27
CA PHE A 180 -5.35 -6.20 -8.68
C PHE A 180 -4.20 -5.55 -7.92
N VAL A 181 -3.36 -4.79 -8.64
CA VAL A 181 -2.43 -3.82 -8.06
C VAL A 181 -3.02 -2.44 -8.30
N THR A 182 -3.41 -1.77 -7.23
CA THR A 182 -4.06 -0.46 -7.32
C THR A 182 -3.24 0.60 -6.60
N VAL A 183 -3.04 1.74 -7.25
CA VAL A 183 -2.30 2.88 -6.75
C VAL A 183 -3.24 4.06 -6.59
N PHE A 184 -3.31 4.59 -5.38
CA PHE A 184 -4.07 5.78 -5.01
C PHE A 184 -3.09 6.92 -4.74
N PHE A 185 -3.08 7.94 -5.58
CA PHE A 185 -2.16 9.06 -5.46
C PHE A 185 -2.72 10.15 -4.55
N LYS A 186 -1.87 10.71 -3.70
CA LYS A 186 -2.23 11.77 -2.74
C LYS A 186 -2.76 13.02 -3.41
N GLN A 187 -2.19 13.41 -4.58
CA GLN A 187 -2.61 14.58 -5.32
C GLN A 187 -2.83 14.28 -6.81
N ALA A 188 -3.65 15.11 -7.47
CA ALA A 188 -3.78 15.10 -8.90
C ALA A 188 -2.48 15.61 -9.58
N LEU A 189 -2.27 15.23 -10.85
CA LEU A 189 -1.25 15.87 -11.67
C LEU A 189 -1.66 17.33 -11.93
N ASN A 190 -0.76 18.28 -11.67
CA ASN A 190 -0.98 19.67 -12.03
C ASN A 190 -1.10 19.79 -13.55
N GLY A 191 -2.31 20.05 -14.08
CA GLY A 191 -2.51 20.18 -15.51
C GLY A 191 -3.94 19.90 -15.98
N SER A 192 -4.95 20.45 -15.28
CA SER A 192 -6.32 20.56 -15.83
C SER A 192 -7.09 21.63 -15.05
N SER A 193 -6.56 22.84 -15.00
CA SER A 193 -7.44 24.00 -14.82
C SER A 193 -8.17 24.20 -16.15
N HIS A 194 -9.32 23.58 -16.27
CA HIS A 194 -10.31 23.98 -17.29
C HIS A 194 -10.79 25.39 -16.90
N ASN A 195 -10.10 26.42 -17.37
CA ASN A 195 -10.63 27.76 -17.44
C ASN A 195 -11.71 27.78 -18.56
N GLY A 196 -12.89 27.31 -18.20
CA GLY A 196 -14.09 27.54 -18.96
C GLY A 196 -14.87 28.68 -18.34
N ASN A 197 -14.52 29.93 -18.63
CA ASN A 197 -15.44 31.04 -18.52
C ASN A 197 -14.95 32.19 -19.38
N GLY A 198 -15.33 32.14 -20.65
CA GLY A 198 -15.29 33.26 -21.57
C GLY A 198 -16.72 33.59 -21.99
N ASN A 199 -17.52 34.10 -21.07
CA ASN A 199 -18.81 34.70 -21.41
C ASN A 199 -18.56 36.15 -21.88
N GLY A 200 -18.32 36.33 -23.15
CA GLY A 200 -18.24 37.63 -23.81
C GLY A 200 -19.61 38.03 -24.40
N ASN A 201 -20.47 38.56 -23.56
CA ASN A 201 -21.63 39.30 -24.02
C ASN A 201 -21.15 40.68 -24.47
N GLY A 202 -21.19 40.96 -25.75
CA GLY A 202 -20.94 42.28 -26.38
C GLY A 202 -22.05 42.58 -27.37
N LYS A 203 -23.06 43.29 -26.87
CA LYS A 203 -23.99 44.04 -27.74
C LYS A 203 -23.23 45.24 -28.31
N HIS A 204 -23.27 45.41 -29.58
CA HIS A 204 -23.73 46.60 -30.34
C HIS A 204 -23.62 46.32 -31.83
#